data_eb5eab8ae966ff023f137d152ef0298d
#
_entry.id   eb5eab8ae966ff023f137d152ef0298d
#
_cell.length_a   1.000
_cell.length_b   1.000
_cell.length_c   1.000
_cell.angle_alpha   90.00
_cell.angle_beta   90.00
_cell.angle_gamma   90.00
#
_symmetry.space_group_name_H-M   'P 1'
#
loop_
_entity.id
_entity.type
_entity.pdbx_description
1 polymer ?
#
loop_
_entity_poly.entity_id
_entity_poly.type
_entity_poly.pdbx_seq_one_letter_code
_entity_poly.pdbx_strand_id
1 'polypeptide(L)'
;NSMANTKEVKGADVLNNAFSSSFTGGDGVSLVNTAHPLAGGGTAANRETTMADLNETSLEAMLISISQFTDDRGLLISVQPTKMIVPPQLVFVADRILNSTLRTGTADNDLNSIRNTGVLPGGYAVNHYLTDPDAFFILTSVTEMGEGLKMFQRTPLETSMEPDFNTGNIRYKARERYSFGFSDWRGLYASQGA
;
A
#
# COMPACT_ATOMS: atom_id res chain seq x y z
N ASN A 1 18.71 3.30 -15.73
CA ASN A 1 17.25 3.54 -15.73
C ASN A 1 16.43 2.25 -15.79
N SER A 2 16.80 1.24 -16.59
CA SER A 2 16.09 -0.05 -16.70
C SER A 2 16.01 -0.80 -15.36
N MET A 3 17.09 -0.88 -14.59
CA MET A 3 17.10 -1.57 -13.29
C MET A 3 16.24 -0.85 -12.25
N ALA A 4 16.30 0.50 -12.22
CA ALA A 4 15.45 1.29 -11.33
C ALA A 4 13.96 1.06 -11.64
N ASN A 5 13.58 1.11 -12.93
CA ASN A 5 12.21 0.83 -13.34
C ASN A 5 11.75 -0.57 -12.97
N THR A 6 12.61 -1.59 -13.16
CA THR A 6 12.29 -2.97 -12.73
C THR A 6 12.06 -3.06 -11.22
N LYS A 7 12.81 -2.31 -10.44
CA LYS A 7 12.66 -2.26 -8.98
C LYS A 7 11.31 -1.65 -8.57
N GLU A 8 10.92 -0.54 -9.20
CA GLU A 8 9.60 0.08 -8.98
C GLU A 8 8.45 -0.86 -9.33
N VAL A 9 8.52 -1.53 -10.51
CA VAL A 9 7.53 -2.53 -10.92
C VAL A 9 7.45 -3.66 -9.88
N LYS A 10 8.58 -4.18 -9.42
CA LYS A 10 8.62 -5.26 -8.42
C LYS A 10 8.11 -4.81 -7.05
N GLY A 11 8.30 -3.55 -6.68
CA GLY A 11 7.68 -2.97 -5.49
C GLY A 11 6.15 -2.90 -5.62
N ALA A 12 5.65 -2.48 -6.78
CA ALA A 12 4.21 -2.44 -7.05
C ALA A 12 3.56 -3.84 -7.11
N ASP A 13 4.30 -4.88 -7.50
CA ASP A 13 3.80 -6.27 -7.55
C ASP A 13 3.24 -6.73 -6.19
N VAL A 14 3.76 -6.24 -5.05
CA VAL A 14 3.23 -6.57 -3.72
C VAL A 14 1.80 -6.05 -3.56
N LEU A 15 1.51 -4.84 -4.05
CA LEU A 15 0.18 -4.24 -4.01
C LEU A 15 -0.75 -4.87 -5.05
N ASN A 16 -0.26 -5.11 -6.27
CA ASN A 16 -1.03 -5.77 -7.33
C ASN A 16 -1.49 -7.18 -6.94
N ASN A 17 -0.70 -7.87 -6.12
CA ASN A 17 -1.04 -9.22 -5.62
C ASN A 17 -1.65 -9.21 -4.21
N ALA A 18 -1.93 -8.04 -3.64
CA ALA A 18 -2.37 -7.92 -2.25
C ALA A 18 -3.65 -8.70 -1.93
N PHE A 19 -4.56 -8.82 -2.90
CA PHE A 19 -5.83 -9.54 -2.77
C PHE A 19 -5.75 -11.01 -3.21
N SER A 20 -4.63 -11.43 -3.81
CA SER A 20 -4.50 -12.76 -4.40
C SER A 20 -4.20 -13.83 -3.34
N SER A 21 -5.01 -14.87 -3.31
CA SER A 21 -4.79 -16.04 -2.44
C SER A 21 -3.54 -16.86 -2.80
N SER A 22 -2.91 -16.60 -3.95
CA SER A 22 -1.65 -17.23 -4.35
C SER A 22 -0.42 -16.58 -3.72
N PHE A 23 -0.58 -15.37 -3.16
CA PHE A 23 0.49 -14.60 -2.50
C PHE A 23 0.15 -14.40 -1.02
N THR A 24 0.48 -15.41 -0.22
CA THR A 24 0.14 -15.44 1.20
C THR A 24 1.29 -14.93 2.08
N GLY A 25 0.91 -14.34 3.21
CA GLY A 25 1.82 -13.94 4.28
C GLY A 25 2.23 -15.09 5.19
N GLY A 26 2.88 -14.75 6.28
CA GLY A 26 3.24 -15.70 7.32
C GLY A 26 2.04 -16.30 8.07
N ASP A 27 0.90 -15.66 7.98
CA ASP A 27 -0.39 -16.09 8.52
C ASP A 27 -1.19 -17.02 7.59
N GLY A 28 -0.66 -17.31 6.38
CA GLY A 28 -1.26 -18.22 5.40
C GLY A 28 -2.36 -17.62 4.54
N VAL A 29 -2.67 -16.32 4.68
CA VAL A 29 -3.67 -15.61 3.87
C VAL A 29 -3.05 -14.48 3.06
N SER A 30 -3.81 -13.91 2.11
CA SER A 30 -3.36 -12.78 1.29
C SER A 30 -3.13 -11.53 2.15
N LEU A 31 -2.29 -10.61 1.69
CA LEU A 31 -1.98 -9.36 2.40
C LEU A 31 -3.24 -8.57 2.75
N VAL A 32 -4.22 -8.52 1.87
CA VAL A 32 -5.53 -7.88 2.10
C VAL A 32 -6.58 -8.96 2.16
N ASN A 33 -7.14 -9.15 3.35
CA ASN A 33 -8.10 -10.22 3.63
C ASN A 33 -9.13 -9.80 4.69
N THR A 34 -10.26 -10.48 4.73
CA THR A 34 -11.30 -10.32 5.75
C THR A 34 -11.14 -11.27 6.94
N ALA A 35 -10.16 -12.20 6.89
CA ALA A 35 -10.04 -13.27 7.87
C ALA A 35 -8.58 -13.61 8.18
N HIS A 36 -7.80 -12.61 8.61
CA HIS A 36 -6.46 -12.86 9.16
C HIS A 36 -6.58 -13.60 10.50
N PRO A 37 -5.97 -14.79 10.64
CA PRO A 37 -6.05 -15.55 11.88
C PRO A 37 -5.29 -14.83 13.00
N LEU A 38 -5.91 -14.76 14.18
CA LEU A 38 -5.31 -14.21 15.39
C LEU A 38 -4.81 -15.33 16.29
N ALA A 39 -3.65 -15.16 16.93
CA ALA A 39 -3.07 -16.16 17.84
C ALA A 39 -3.97 -16.44 19.06
N GLY A 40 -4.76 -15.48 19.49
CA GLY A 40 -5.75 -15.62 20.56
C GLY A 40 -7.07 -16.31 20.13
N GLY A 41 -7.18 -16.68 18.86
CA GLY A 41 -8.41 -17.19 18.23
C GLY A 41 -9.27 -16.09 17.61
N GLY A 42 -10.09 -16.48 16.63
CA GLY A 42 -10.86 -15.55 15.82
C GLY A 42 -10.07 -14.99 14.63
N THR A 43 -10.65 -14.00 13.96
CA THR A 43 -10.05 -13.39 12.76
C THR A 43 -10.18 -11.88 12.80
N ALA A 44 -9.26 -11.20 12.14
CA ALA A 44 -9.32 -9.75 11.89
C ALA A 44 -9.31 -9.46 10.39
N ALA A 45 -9.70 -8.25 10.02
CA ALA A 45 -9.79 -7.82 8.63
C ALA A 45 -9.00 -6.52 8.42
N ASN A 46 -8.39 -6.38 7.24
CA ASN A 46 -7.82 -5.13 6.76
C ASN A 46 -8.44 -4.67 5.44
N ARG A 47 -9.67 -5.09 5.21
CA ARG A 47 -10.56 -4.61 4.16
C ARG A 47 -12.01 -4.75 4.58
N GLU A 48 -12.89 -3.99 3.95
CA GLU A 48 -14.32 -4.17 4.11
C GLU A 48 -14.80 -5.49 3.48
N THR A 49 -15.89 -6.05 4.02
CA THR A 49 -16.53 -7.25 3.45
C THR A 49 -17.09 -6.96 2.06
N THR A 50 -17.71 -5.80 1.88
CA THR A 50 -18.17 -5.31 0.58
C THR A 50 -17.20 -4.22 0.12
N MET A 51 -16.51 -4.49 -0.98
CA MET A 51 -15.61 -3.53 -1.60
C MET A 51 -16.41 -2.35 -2.14
N ALA A 52 -15.80 -1.18 -2.09
CA ALA A 52 -16.41 0.06 -2.59
C ALA A 52 -15.36 0.90 -3.33
N ASP A 53 -15.83 1.63 -4.34
CA ASP A 53 -15.02 2.63 -5.03
C ASP A 53 -14.58 3.74 -4.09
N LEU A 54 -13.50 4.43 -4.46
CA LEU A 54 -12.98 5.55 -3.70
C LEU A 54 -13.98 6.71 -3.70
N ASN A 55 -14.59 6.93 -2.56
CA ASN A 55 -15.43 8.08 -2.26
C ASN A 55 -15.22 8.51 -0.79
N GLU A 56 -15.79 9.64 -0.41
CA GLU A 56 -15.63 10.18 0.95
C GLU A 56 -16.11 9.18 2.01
N THR A 57 -17.30 8.60 1.82
CA THR A 57 -17.89 7.66 2.78
C THR A 57 -17.09 6.36 2.92
N SER A 58 -16.62 5.80 1.80
CA SER A 58 -15.80 4.58 1.84
C SER A 58 -14.45 4.84 2.52
N LEU A 59 -13.87 6.01 2.25
CA LEU A 59 -12.60 6.40 2.89
C LEU A 59 -12.79 6.61 4.40
N GLU A 60 -13.85 7.29 4.83
CA GLU A 60 -14.19 7.48 6.26
C GLU A 60 -14.36 6.14 6.98
N ALA A 61 -15.10 5.19 6.37
CA ALA A 61 -15.27 3.85 6.93
C ALA A 61 -13.94 3.13 7.12
N MET A 62 -13.05 3.17 6.11
CA MET A 62 -11.73 2.56 6.21
C MET A 62 -10.85 3.19 7.29
N LEU A 63 -10.88 4.52 7.43
CA LEU A 63 -10.14 5.25 8.47
C LEU A 63 -10.62 4.89 9.88
N ILE A 64 -11.93 4.70 10.05
CA ILE A 64 -12.52 4.23 11.30
C ILE A 64 -12.08 2.79 11.58
N SER A 65 -12.15 1.91 10.58
CA SER A 65 -11.76 0.50 10.71
C SER A 65 -10.27 0.35 11.09
N ILE A 66 -9.37 1.18 10.52
CA ILE A 66 -7.96 1.21 10.90
C ILE A 66 -7.77 1.58 12.38
N SER A 67 -8.54 2.55 12.88
CA SER A 67 -8.45 2.98 14.28
C SER A 67 -8.97 1.92 15.27
N GLN A 68 -9.68 0.92 14.78
CA GLN A 68 -10.21 -0.21 15.57
C GLN A 68 -9.34 -1.48 15.49
N PHE A 69 -8.15 -1.40 14.90
CA PHE A 69 -7.24 -2.54 14.86
C PHE A 69 -6.87 -3.05 16.25
N THR A 70 -6.82 -4.36 16.37
CA THR A 70 -6.46 -5.06 17.59
C THR A 70 -5.16 -5.85 17.43
N ASP A 71 -4.49 -6.11 18.54
CA ASP A 71 -3.40 -7.08 18.60
C ASP A 71 -3.93 -8.52 18.48
N ASP A 72 -3.03 -9.48 18.57
CA ASP A 72 -3.37 -10.91 18.48
C ASP A 72 -4.14 -11.43 19.69
N ARG A 73 -4.30 -10.62 20.74
CA ARG A 73 -5.08 -10.92 21.95
C ARG A 73 -6.43 -10.22 21.96
N GLY A 74 -6.74 -9.44 20.92
CA GLY A 74 -7.97 -8.65 20.82
C GLY A 74 -7.95 -7.31 21.55
N LEU A 75 -6.78 -6.84 22.01
CA LEU A 75 -6.63 -5.53 22.63
C LEU A 75 -6.46 -4.46 21.53
N LEU A 76 -7.16 -3.33 21.66
CA LEU A 76 -7.00 -2.19 20.76
C LEU A 76 -5.57 -1.69 20.74
N ILE A 77 -5.04 -1.48 19.54
CA ILE A 77 -3.73 -0.87 19.31
C ILE A 77 -3.91 0.49 18.61
N SER A 78 -3.04 1.44 18.96
CA SER A 78 -3.10 2.79 18.35
C SER A 78 -2.42 2.80 16.99
N VAL A 79 -3.11 2.27 15.99
CA VAL A 79 -2.66 2.34 14.58
C VAL A 79 -3.25 3.59 13.93
N GLN A 80 -2.39 4.36 13.25
CA GLN A 80 -2.78 5.59 12.56
C GLN A 80 -2.64 5.40 11.05
N PRO A 81 -3.59 5.87 10.24
CA PRO A 81 -3.41 5.96 8.80
C PRO A 81 -2.35 7.05 8.50
N THR A 82 -1.50 6.81 7.51
CA THR A 82 -0.39 7.74 7.21
C THR A 82 -0.45 8.28 5.80
N LYS A 83 -0.66 7.43 4.80
CA LYS A 83 -0.64 7.83 3.40
C LYS A 83 -1.56 6.94 2.57
N MET A 84 -2.19 7.52 1.57
CA MET A 84 -2.96 6.78 0.58
C MET A 84 -2.14 6.53 -0.69
N ILE A 85 -2.24 5.33 -1.27
CA ILE A 85 -1.65 4.99 -2.57
C ILE A 85 -2.80 4.74 -3.55
N VAL A 86 -2.74 5.39 -4.70
CA VAL A 86 -3.77 5.32 -5.74
C VAL A 86 -3.15 5.08 -7.12
N PRO A 87 -3.87 4.43 -8.04
CA PRO A 87 -3.52 4.38 -9.45
C PRO A 87 -3.75 5.75 -10.12
N PRO A 88 -3.20 6.00 -11.31
CA PRO A 88 -3.38 7.26 -12.03
C PRO A 88 -4.84 7.64 -12.29
N GLN A 89 -5.73 6.65 -12.43
CA GLN A 89 -7.16 6.85 -12.71
C GLN A 89 -7.90 7.53 -11.56
N LEU A 90 -7.48 7.26 -10.32
CA LEU A 90 -8.12 7.79 -9.10
C LEU A 90 -7.52 9.11 -8.59
N VAL A 91 -6.49 9.65 -9.25
CA VAL A 91 -5.78 10.86 -8.80
C VAL A 91 -6.71 12.03 -8.54
N PHE A 92 -7.59 12.36 -9.49
CA PHE A 92 -8.48 13.52 -9.38
C PHE A 92 -9.59 13.31 -8.34
N VAL A 93 -9.99 12.06 -8.10
CA VAL A 93 -10.94 11.72 -7.04
C VAL A 93 -10.27 11.88 -5.68
N ALA A 94 -9.06 11.32 -5.54
CA ALA A 94 -8.26 11.43 -4.33
C ALA A 94 -7.95 12.90 -3.97
N ASP A 95 -7.56 13.71 -4.96
CA ASP A 95 -7.27 15.12 -4.74
C ASP A 95 -8.51 15.89 -4.27
N ARG A 96 -9.67 15.66 -4.87
CA ARG A 96 -10.94 16.28 -4.44
C ARG A 96 -11.29 15.89 -3.01
N ILE A 97 -11.15 14.61 -2.64
CA ILE A 97 -11.51 14.15 -1.30
C ILE A 97 -10.56 14.72 -0.25
N LEU A 98 -9.24 14.72 -0.53
CA LEU A 98 -8.24 15.12 0.47
C LEU A 98 -7.99 16.62 0.53
N ASN A 99 -8.14 17.35 -0.59
CA ASN A 99 -7.70 18.75 -0.68
C ASN A 99 -8.82 19.77 -0.81
N SER A 100 -10.08 19.35 -1.09
CA SER A 100 -11.19 20.32 -1.13
C SER A 100 -11.47 20.91 0.24
N THR A 101 -11.83 22.19 0.29
CA THR A 101 -12.20 22.89 1.54
C THR A 101 -13.58 22.50 2.02
N LEU A 102 -14.49 22.30 1.08
CA LEU A 102 -15.87 21.94 1.33
C LEU A 102 -16.13 20.52 0.83
N ARG A 103 -17.15 19.90 1.39
CA ARG A 103 -17.60 18.58 0.98
C ARG A 103 -18.07 18.60 -0.47
N THR A 104 -17.53 17.69 -1.30
CA THR A 104 -17.88 17.61 -2.72
C THR A 104 -19.22 16.92 -2.91
N GLY A 105 -20.09 17.50 -3.78
CA GLY A 105 -21.37 16.88 -4.14
C GLY A 105 -22.55 17.23 -3.24
N THR A 106 -22.40 18.16 -2.30
CA THR A 106 -23.50 18.68 -1.49
C THR A 106 -23.85 20.12 -1.89
N ALA A 107 -25.11 20.50 -1.76
CA ALA A 107 -25.56 21.88 -1.95
C ALA A 107 -25.28 22.77 -0.72
N ASP A 108 -24.98 22.15 0.41
CA ASP A 108 -24.69 22.81 1.67
C ASP A 108 -23.19 23.11 1.78
N ASN A 109 -22.83 24.15 2.54
CA ASN A 109 -21.44 24.54 2.79
C ASN A 109 -20.79 23.68 3.89
N ASP A 110 -20.93 22.35 3.81
CA ASP A 110 -20.34 21.43 4.76
C ASP A 110 -18.81 21.43 4.63
N LEU A 111 -18.14 21.40 5.76
CA LEU A 111 -16.69 21.27 5.81
C LEU A 111 -16.25 19.85 5.41
N ASN A 112 -15.18 19.77 4.65
CA ASN A 112 -14.52 18.47 4.40
C ASN A 112 -13.80 18.02 5.68
N SER A 113 -14.38 17.04 6.38
CA SER A 113 -13.89 16.52 7.65
C SER A 113 -12.53 15.83 7.49
N ILE A 114 -12.29 15.09 6.40
CA ILE A 114 -11.05 14.36 6.14
C ILE A 114 -9.86 15.34 6.04
N ARG A 115 -10.04 16.41 5.29
CA ARG A 115 -9.04 17.46 5.19
C ARG A 115 -8.82 18.19 6.52
N ASN A 116 -9.92 18.56 7.18
CA ASN A 116 -9.85 19.39 8.38
C ASN A 116 -9.23 18.69 9.57
N THR A 117 -9.43 17.38 9.69
CA THR A 117 -8.83 16.55 10.75
C THR A 117 -7.37 16.17 10.45
N GLY A 118 -6.94 16.24 9.18
CA GLY A 118 -5.59 15.87 8.77
C GLY A 118 -5.25 14.39 9.03
N VAL A 119 -6.25 13.50 8.95
CA VAL A 119 -6.12 12.08 9.30
C VAL A 119 -5.09 11.36 8.44
N LEU A 120 -4.83 11.85 7.22
CA LEU A 120 -3.80 11.33 6.32
C LEU A 120 -2.66 12.35 6.17
N PRO A 121 -1.72 12.42 7.11
CA PRO A 121 -0.67 13.44 7.11
C PRO A 121 0.27 13.34 5.89
N GLY A 122 0.47 12.13 5.34
CA GLY A 122 1.25 11.89 4.13
C GLY A 122 0.49 12.14 2.82
N GLY A 123 -0.80 12.53 2.89
CA GLY A 123 -1.64 12.76 1.71
C GLY A 123 -1.79 11.51 0.85
N TYR A 124 -1.68 11.67 -0.47
CA TYR A 124 -1.72 10.55 -1.40
C TYR A 124 -0.46 10.47 -2.28
N ALA A 125 -0.14 9.27 -2.74
CA ALA A 125 0.91 9.01 -3.72
C ALA A 125 0.33 8.23 -4.90
N VAL A 126 0.75 8.60 -6.11
CA VAL A 126 0.34 7.93 -7.34
C VAL A 126 1.35 6.84 -7.66
N ASN A 127 0.87 5.61 -7.80
CA ASN A 127 1.70 4.51 -8.28
C ASN A 127 1.27 4.13 -9.70
N HIS A 128 2.14 4.43 -10.67
CA HIS A 128 1.89 4.20 -12.10
C HIS A 128 1.93 2.71 -12.49
N TYR A 129 2.40 1.83 -11.61
CA TYR A 129 2.54 0.39 -11.88
C TYR A 129 1.43 -0.44 -11.26
N LEU A 130 0.40 0.19 -10.69
CA LEU A 130 -0.80 -0.51 -10.29
C LEU A 130 -1.59 -0.94 -11.53
N THR A 131 -2.00 -2.20 -11.56
CA THR A 131 -2.71 -2.80 -12.69
C THR A 131 -4.22 -2.65 -12.58
N ASP A 132 -4.73 -2.56 -11.35
CA ASP A 132 -6.14 -2.35 -11.07
C ASP A 132 -6.44 -0.84 -11.04
N PRO A 133 -7.35 -0.33 -11.90
CA PRO A 133 -7.64 1.09 -11.99
C PRO A 133 -8.46 1.63 -10.81
N ASP A 134 -9.14 0.75 -10.06
CA ASP A 134 -10.09 1.13 -9.00
C ASP A 134 -9.57 0.81 -7.59
N ALA A 135 -8.48 0.01 -7.50
CA ALA A 135 -7.88 -0.35 -6.23
C ALA A 135 -7.16 0.83 -5.58
N PHE A 136 -7.39 1.03 -4.29
CA PHE A 136 -6.66 2.01 -3.49
C PHE A 136 -6.27 1.44 -2.13
N PHE A 137 -5.17 1.96 -1.59
CA PHE A 137 -4.50 1.43 -0.42
C PHE A 137 -4.21 2.54 0.57
N ILE A 138 -4.40 2.27 1.86
CA ILE A 138 -4.03 3.18 2.95
C ILE A 138 -2.91 2.52 3.74
N LEU A 139 -1.74 3.16 3.75
CA LEU A 139 -0.63 2.77 4.60
C LEU A 139 -0.88 3.23 6.02
N THR A 140 -0.44 2.44 6.98
CA THR A 140 -0.56 2.74 8.40
C THR A 140 0.81 2.98 9.03
N SER A 141 0.80 3.49 10.26
CA SER A 141 1.99 3.69 11.09
C SER A 141 2.80 2.40 11.32
N VAL A 142 2.19 1.22 11.23
CA VAL A 142 2.88 -0.08 11.32
C VAL A 142 3.89 -0.23 10.17
N THR A 143 3.55 0.21 8.96
CA THR A 143 4.49 0.23 7.83
C THR A 143 5.63 1.22 8.05
N GLU A 144 5.37 2.40 8.63
CA GLU A 144 6.40 3.39 8.94
C GLU A 144 7.36 2.91 10.04
N MET A 145 6.86 2.13 10.98
CA MET A 145 7.68 1.47 12.01
C MET A 145 8.53 0.31 11.45
N GLY A 146 8.34 -0.04 10.18
CA GLY A 146 9.09 -1.10 9.51
C GLY A 146 8.53 -2.51 9.73
N GLU A 147 7.34 -2.65 10.27
CA GLU A 147 6.71 -3.96 10.51
C GLU A 147 5.69 -4.35 9.42
N GLY A 148 5.17 -3.41 8.64
CA GLY A 148 4.24 -3.68 7.53
C GLY A 148 4.94 -4.10 6.24
N LEU A 149 4.85 -3.24 5.21
CA LEU A 149 5.52 -3.46 3.92
C LEU A 149 7.03 -3.30 4.06
N LYS A 150 7.79 -4.22 3.47
CA LYS A 150 9.27 -4.28 3.59
C LYS A 150 9.96 -4.42 2.25
N MET A 151 11.09 -3.74 2.15
CA MET A 151 12.06 -3.95 1.10
C MET A 151 13.37 -4.46 1.70
N PHE A 152 13.83 -5.63 1.24
CA PHE A 152 15.10 -6.22 1.65
C PHE A 152 16.12 -6.06 0.53
N GLN A 153 17.15 -5.26 0.75
CA GLN A 153 18.25 -5.09 -0.19
C GLN A 153 19.44 -5.92 0.26
N ARG A 154 19.70 -7.02 -0.46
CA ARG A 154 20.82 -7.91 -0.17
C ARG A 154 22.13 -7.43 -0.80
N THR A 155 22.05 -6.92 -2.02
CA THR A 155 23.21 -6.39 -2.74
C THR A 155 22.77 -5.10 -3.42
N PRO A 156 23.41 -3.94 -3.11
CA PRO A 156 23.15 -2.70 -3.82
C PRO A 156 23.55 -2.82 -5.29
N LEU A 157 23.19 -1.81 -6.10
CA LEU A 157 23.59 -1.78 -7.50
C LEU A 157 25.12 -1.70 -7.61
N GLU A 158 25.71 -2.76 -8.10
CA GLU A 158 27.13 -2.89 -8.41
C GLU A 158 27.33 -2.92 -9.91
N THR A 159 28.30 -2.18 -10.41
CA THR A 159 28.68 -2.17 -11.82
C THR A 159 30.14 -2.53 -11.97
N SER A 160 30.46 -3.31 -12.98
CA SER A 160 31.84 -3.66 -13.34
C SER A 160 32.01 -3.67 -14.84
N MET A 161 33.21 -3.33 -15.29
CA MET A 161 33.62 -3.39 -16.69
C MET A 161 34.89 -4.26 -16.79
N GLU A 162 34.93 -5.08 -17.83
CA GLU A 162 36.08 -5.95 -18.13
C GLU A 162 36.33 -5.90 -19.63
N PRO A 163 37.57 -5.57 -20.07
CA PRO A 163 37.93 -5.66 -21.46
C PRO A 163 38.11 -7.13 -21.84
N ASP A 164 37.64 -7.52 -23.01
CA ASP A 164 37.82 -8.83 -23.59
C ASP A 164 39.09 -8.79 -24.49
N PHE A 165 40.14 -9.44 -24.08
CA PHE A 165 41.42 -9.45 -24.78
C PHE A 165 41.30 -10.02 -26.21
N ASN A 166 40.45 -11.04 -26.42
CA ASN A 166 40.33 -11.73 -27.68
C ASN A 166 39.54 -10.97 -28.73
N THR A 167 38.57 -10.22 -28.32
CA THR A 167 37.64 -9.52 -29.26
C THR A 167 37.85 -8.01 -29.27
N GLY A 168 38.59 -7.44 -28.31
CA GLY A 168 38.77 -6.00 -28.15
C GLY A 168 37.52 -5.28 -27.66
N ASN A 169 36.45 -6.02 -27.31
CA ASN A 169 35.17 -5.46 -26.81
C ASN A 169 35.25 -5.25 -25.30
N ILE A 170 34.45 -4.30 -24.81
CA ILE A 170 34.24 -4.07 -23.39
C ILE A 170 32.96 -4.77 -22.96
N ARG A 171 33.06 -5.63 -21.93
CA ARG A 171 31.89 -6.25 -21.28
C ARG A 171 31.51 -5.40 -20.09
N TYR A 172 30.25 -4.99 -20.05
CA TYR A 172 29.68 -4.26 -18.94
C TYR A 172 28.69 -5.15 -18.17
N LYS A 173 28.84 -5.19 -16.85
CA LYS A 173 27.97 -5.96 -15.94
C LYS A 173 27.37 -5.04 -14.90
N ALA A 174 26.04 -5.13 -14.70
CA ALA A 174 25.33 -4.54 -13.59
C ALA A 174 24.61 -5.64 -12.79
N ARG A 175 24.66 -5.56 -11.47
CA ARG A 175 24.05 -6.53 -10.57
C ARG A 175 23.40 -5.82 -9.39
N GLU A 176 22.17 -6.22 -9.07
CA GLU A 176 21.44 -5.84 -7.86
C GLU A 176 20.66 -7.05 -7.34
N ARG A 177 20.50 -7.16 -6.01
CA ARG A 177 19.68 -8.21 -5.38
C ARG A 177 18.82 -7.60 -4.30
N TYR A 178 17.52 -7.73 -4.47
CA TYR A 178 16.50 -7.23 -3.53
C TYR A 178 15.30 -8.15 -3.53
N SER A 179 14.44 -7.99 -2.51
CA SER A 179 13.14 -8.63 -2.40
C SER A 179 12.17 -7.67 -1.75
N PHE A 180 10.91 -7.75 -2.13
CA PHE A 180 9.79 -7.02 -1.52
C PHE A 180 8.86 -8.01 -0.86
N GLY A 181 8.22 -7.59 0.23
CA GLY A 181 7.27 -8.41 0.96
C GLY A 181 6.64 -7.63 2.10
N PHE A 182 5.96 -8.33 2.98
CA PHE A 182 5.34 -7.75 4.17
C PHE A 182 5.50 -8.70 5.37
N SER A 183 5.45 -8.15 6.57
CA SER A 183 5.52 -8.93 7.81
C SER A 183 4.21 -8.88 8.60
N ASP A 184 3.54 -7.73 8.61
CA ASP A 184 2.28 -7.55 9.30
C ASP A 184 1.24 -6.96 8.34
N TRP A 185 0.08 -7.60 8.24
CA TRP A 185 -1.05 -7.17 7.43
C TRP A 185 -1.65 -5.84 7.93
N ARG A 186 -1.48 -5.50 9.22
CA ARG A 186 -1.95 -4.23 9.80
C ARG A 186 -1.22 -3.01 9.24
N GLY A 187 -0.13 -3.22 8.50
CA GLY A 187 0.58 -2.17 7.78
C GLY A 187 -0.19 -1.56 6.61
N LEU A 188 -1.29 -2.20 6.19
CA LEU A 188 -2.07 -1.80 5.03
C LEU A 188 -3.57 -2.04 5.26
N TYR A 189 -4.40 -1.13 4.78
CA TYR A 189 -5.85 -1.31 4.58
C TYR A 189 -6.19 -0.98 3.15
N ALA A 190 -7.05 -1.76 2.49
CA ALA A 190 -7.27 -1.57 1.06
C ALA A 190 -8.70 -1.92 0.60
N SER A 191 -9.09 -1.33 -0.54
CA SER A 191 -10.26 -1.72 -1.33
C SER A 191 -9.83 -1.93 -2.77
N GLN A 192 -10.45 -2.91 -3.43
CA GLN A 192 -10.23 -3.20 -4.85
C GLN A 192 -11.20 -2.42 -5.75
N GLY A 193 -12.10 -1.63 -5.14
CA GLY A 193 -13.24 -1.03 -5.85
C GLY A 193 -14.42 -1.99 -5.96
N ALA A 194 -15.49 -1.57 -6.58
CA ALA A 194 -16.74 -2.34 -6.78
C ALA A 194 -16.90 -2.78 -8.23
#